data_20423403b83df3cc15e3e90639a0f633
#
_entry.id   20423403b83df3cc15e3e90639a0f633
#
_cell.length_a   1.000
_cell.length_b   1.000
_cell.length_c   1.000
_cell.angle_alpha   90.00
_cell.angle_beta   90.00
_cell.angle_gamma   90.00
#
_symmetry.space_group_name_H-M   'P 1'
#
loop_
_entity.id
_entity.type
_entity.pdbx_description
1 polymer ?
#
loop_
_entity_poly.entity_id
_entity_poly.type
_entity_poly.pdbx_seq_one_letter_code
_entity_poly.pdbx_strand_id
1 'polypeptide(L)'
;MIRLVLAALALWALLGTSACRAEQEAPAPEAAASEAAASQAEPSRQVLVMLRLPPQHFRPDSAYGGGYTGDAARAARKRLAAELAGSHGLKLVHAWPMPAIGVDCFVMEEAGGGPVERALAALARDPRVLWAQPVSLYEGMDAGDPLYRVQPAGRDWQLAALHRASTGRKVAVAVIDSGVDPAHPDLAGQVALHENFVDGAPDVPEAHGTAVAGIIAARAGNGVGIAGVAPQARLLALRACWERPGAPVRCNSFTLGRAINYALMHDAKIINLSLSGPPDRLLQALLDAALARGIAVVGALDPRRLDGGFPASHPGVIAVAQAGSAAAAPAGTLRAPGADVPTCLPGARWGLVTGSSYAAAHVSGLAALLAELRPAITPAQLRSRLGEEEGEQRTVRTLALQAGQAGSIGACAVLGRAAGACVCQCIPTAATTAEHSP
;
A
#
# COMPACT_ATOMS: atom_id res chain seq x y z
N MET A 1 -67.67 -11.40 -10.73
CA MET A 1 -68.57 -10.36 -11.25
C MET A 1 -67.74 -9.14 -11.41
N ILE A 2 -67.36 -8.86 -12.65
CA ILE A 2 -67.97 -7.84 -13.53
C ILE A 2 -67.55 -6.41 -13.11
N ARG A 3 -66.56 -5.94 -13.85
CA ARG A 3 -66.60 -4.85 -14.83
C ARG A 3 -66.60 -3.43 -14.26
N LEU A 4 -65.55 -2.71 -14.68
CA LEU A 4 -65.57 -1.57 -15.60
C LEU A 4 -66.15 -0.27 -15.00
N VAL A 5 -65.39 0.84 -15.17
CA VAL A 5 -65.63 1.93 -16.13
C VAL A 5 -64.57 3.03 -15.83
N LEU A 6 -63.58 3.25 -16.69
CA LEU A 6 -63.48 4.28 -17.74
C LEU A 6 -63.61 5.74 -17.29
N ALA A 7 -62.49 6.41 -17.45
CA ALA A 7 -62.29 7.71 -18.11
C ALA A 7 -63.11 8.90 -17.69
N ALA A 8 -62.45 9.97 -17.29
CA ALA A 8 -62.82 11.34 -17.63
C ALA A 8 -61.57 12.19 -17.85
N LEU A 9 -61.37 12.57 -19.08
CA LEU A 9 -60.63 13.71 -19.61
C LEU A 9 -61.23 15.02 -19.13
N ALA A 10 -60.41 16.02 -18.86
CA ALA A 10 -60.58 17.43 -19.27
C ALA A 10 -59.47 18.25 -18.62
N LEU A 11 -58.49 18.66 -19.37
CA LEU A 11 -58.36 19.99 -19.96
C LEU A 11 -58.62 21.15 -18.97
N TRP A 12 -57.56 21.70 -18.40
CA TRP A 12 -57.49 23.12 -18.07
C TRP A 12 -56.18 23.71 -18.56
N ALA A 13 -56.37 24.62 -19.47
CA ALA A 13 -55.34 25.34 -20.18
C ALA A 13 -54.87 26.56 -19.38
N LEU A 14 -53.60 26.89 -19.57
CA LEU A 14 -53.02 28.22 -19.70
C LEU A 14 -53.37 29.26 -18.62
N LEU A 15 -52.42 29.48 -17.73
CA LEU A 15 -52.04 30.85 -17.35
C LEU A 15 -50.54 30.87 -17.09
N GLY A 16 -49.83 31.55 -17.95
CA GLY A 16 -48.42 31.76 -17.89
C GLY A 16 -48.01 32.67 -16.73
N THR A 17 -47.00 32.22 -15.99
CA THR A 17 -46.14 33.14 -15.25
C THR A 17 -44.73 32.95 -15.76
N SER A 18 -44.29 33.90 -16.56
CA SER A 18 -42.87 34.06 -16.92
C SER A 18 -42.05 34.34 -15.66
N ALA A 19 -41.49 33.34 -15.06
CA ALA A 19 -40.38 33.51 -14.13
C ALA A 19 -39.11 33.69 -14.97
N CYS A 20 -38.59 34.92 -15.03
CA CYS A 20 -37.23 35.19 -15.48
C CYS A 20 -36.25 34.34 -14.65
N ARG A 21 -35.84 33.22 -15.20
CA ARG A 21 -34.73 32.46 -14.72
C ARG A 21 -33.50 33.18 -15.29
N ALA A 22 -32.77 33.87 -14.43
CA ALA A 22 -31.42 34.31 -14.78
C ALA A 22 -30.62 33.03 -15.07
N GLU A 23 -30.34 32.75 -16.33
CA GLU A 23 -29.34 31.81 -16.76
C GLU A 23 -27.99 32.33 -16.23
N GLN A 24 -27.48 31.71 -15.17
CA GLN A 24 -26.07 31.79 -14.87
C GLN A 24 -25.36 31.11 -16.03
N GLU A 25 -24.76 31.92 -16.89
CA GLU A 25 -23.85 31.46 -17.92
C GLU A 25 -22.77 30.59 -17.24
N ALA A 26 -22.79 29.30 -17.50
CA ALA A 26 -21.70 28.39 -17.12
C ALA A 26 -20.43 28.91 -17.81
N PRO A 27 -19.30 28.98 -17.13
CA PRO A 27 -18.05 29.40 -17.74
C PRO A 27 -17.74 28.50 -18.93
N ALA A 28 -17.26 29.10 -20.01
CA ALA A 28 -16.95 28.41 -21.26
C ALA A 28 -16.03 27.20 -21.01
N PRO A 29 -16.23 26.06 -21.68
CA PRO A 29 -15.47 24.82 -21.42
C PRO A 29 -13.94 24.95 -21.58
N GLU A 30 -13.45 25.92 -22.33
CA GLU A 30 -12.01 26.21 -22.46
C GLU A 30 -11.39 26.83 -21.19
N ALA A 31 -12.13 27.62 -20.42
CA ALA A 31 -11.62 28.19 -19.16
C ALA A 31 -11.52 27.11 -18.07
N ALA A 32 -12.51 26.22 -17.99
CA ALA A 32 -12.49 25.10 -17.05
C ALA A 32 -11.41 24.06 -17.37
N ALA A 33 -11.14 23.81 -18.67
CA ALA A 33 -10.07 22.93 -19.11
C ALA A 33 -8.68 23.52 -18.83
N SER A 34 -8.53 24.85 -18.93
CA SER A 34 -7.28 25.55 -18.61
C SER A 34 -7.00 25.55 -17.10
N GLU A 35 -8.01 25.69 -16.25
CA GLU A 35 -7.86 25.61 -14.80
C GLU A 35 -7.53 24.19 -14.32
N ALA A 36 -8.12 23.16 -14.93
CA ALA A 36 -7.83 21.76 -14.61
C ALA A 36 -6.40 21.36 -15.04
N ALA A 37 -5.94 21.84 -16.18
CA ALA A 37 -4.58 21.56 -16.67
C ALA A 37 -3.49 22.22 -15.81
N ALA A 38 -3.74 23.41 -15.29
CA ALA A 38 -2.78 24.12 -14.44
C ALA A 38 -2.70 23.54 -13.01
N SER A 39 -3.77 22.87 -12.55
CA SER A 39 -3.75 22.13 -11.27
C SER A 39 -2.93 20.85 -11.32
N GLN A 40 -2.58 20.34 -12.51
CA GLN A 40 -1.81 19.11 -12.72
C GLN A 40 -0.34 19.34 -13.14
N ALA A 41 0.08 20.61 -13.31
CA ALA A 41 1.47 20.93 -13.61
C ALA A 41 2.39 20.58 -12.43
N GLU A 42 3.61 20.13 -12.71
CA GLU A 42 4.63 19.73 -11.72
C GLU A 42 4.83 20.83 -10.65
N PRO A 43 4.39 20.64 -9.40
CA PRO A 43 4.46 21.68 -8.36
C PRO A 43 5.88 22.11 -8.01
N SER A 44 6.86 21.26 -8.30
CA SER A 44 8.29 21.51 -8.04
C SER A 44 8.84 22.74 -8.80
N ARG A 45 8.11 23.25 -9.81
CA ARG A 45 8.53 24.42 -10.61
C ARG A 45 7.68 25.66 -10.38
N GLN A 46 6.70 25.58 -9.50
CA GLN A 46 5.75 26.67 -9.26
C GLN A 46 5.96 27.36 -7.92
N VAL A 47 5.76 28.66 -7.93
CA VAL A 47 5.79 29.53 -6.75
C VAL A 47 4.46 30.26 -6.59
N LEU A 48 4.02 30.40 -5.35
CA LEU A 48 2.93 31.30 -4.97
C LEU A 48 3.52 32.65 -4.59
N VAL A 49 3.00 33.72 -5.19
CA VAL A 49 3.42 35.10 -4.91
C VAL A 49 2.21 35.90 -4.45
N MET A 50 2.29 36.46 -3.26
CA MET A 50 1.22 37.25 -2.65
C MET A 50 1.53 38.73 -2.72
N LEU A 51 0.60 39.47 -3.29
CA LEU A 51 0.62 40.93 -3.30
C LEU A 51 -0.50 41.46 -2.39
N ARG A 52 -0.22 42.52 -1.64
CA ARG A 52 -1.19 43.13 -0.75
C ARG A 52 -2.35 43.73 -1.53
N LEU A 53 -3.59 43.45 -1.14
CA LEU A 53 -4.75 44.19 -1.59
C LEU A 53 -4.69 45.59 -0.99
N PRO A 54 -4.90 46.66 -1.80
CA PRO A 54 -5.07 47.99 -1.24
C PRO A 54 -6.30 48.02 -0.34
N PRO A 55 -6.27 48.81 0.76
CA PRO A 55 -7.42 48.93 1.63
C PRO A 55 -8.63 49.40 0.81
N GLN A 56 -9.79 48.76 1.06
CA GLN A 56 -11.03 49.18 0.46
C GLN A 56 -11.38 50.58 0.99
N HIS A 57 -11.27 51.60 0.14
CA HIS A 57 -11.78 52.94 0.48
C HIS A 57 -13.32 52.91 0.47
N PHE A 58 -13.90 52.81 1.64
CA PHE A 58 -15.34 53.01 1.84
C PHE A 58 -15.65 54.45 1.51
N ARG A 59 -16.31 54.68 0.37
CA ARG A 59 -16.97 55.97 0.05
C ARG A 59 -18.45 55.83 0.40
N PRO A 60 -18.95 56.61 1.41
CA PRO A 60 -20.33 56.48 1.89
C PRO A 60 -21.39 56.80 0.83
N ASP A 61 -21.03 57.51 -0.25
CA ASP A 61 -21.99 58.15 -1.18
C ASP A 61 -22.08 57.49 -2.58
N SER A 62 -21.52 56.29 -2.81
CA SER A 62 -21.65 55.66 -4.13
C SER A 62 -22.65 54.48 -4.11
N ALA A 63 -23.94 54.85 -4.11
CA ALA A 63 -25.05 53.88 -4.16
C ALA A 63 -25.27 53.25 -5.55
N TYR A 64 -24.47 53.55 -6.56
CA TYR A 64 -24.62 52.98 -7.91
C TYR A 64 -23.27 52.87 -8.61
N GLY A 65 -22.73 51.62 -8.76
CA GLY A 65 -21.57 51.38 -9.61
C GLY A 65 -20.50 50.45 -9.06
N GLY A 66 -20.84 49.42 -8.27
CA GLY A 66 -19.92 48.52 -7.58
C GLY A 66 -19.09 47.52 -8.45
N GLY A 67 -19.26 47.53 -9.79
CA GLY A 67 -18.58 46.55 -10.66
C GLY A 67 -17.26 47.02 -11.28
N TYR A 68 -17.20 48.25 -11.76
CA TYR A 68 -16.10 48.71 -12.63
C TYR A 68 -14.78 49.06 -11.93
N THR A 69 -14.80 49.51 -10.70
CA THR A 69 -13.56 49.87 -9.95
C THR A 69 -12.76 48.64 -9.49
N GLY A 70 -13.44 47.55 -9.22
CA GLY A 70 -12.82 46.28 -8.85
C GLY A 70 -12.02 45.65 -10.00
N ASP A 71 -12.57 45.65 -11.19
CA ASP A 71 -11.99 45.00 -12.37
C ASP A 71 -10.78 45.76 -12.90
N ALA A 72 -10.78 47.07 -12.92
CA ALA A 72 -9.63 47.89 -13.33
C ALA A 72 -8.43 47.70 -12.35
N ALA A 73 -8.69 47.69 -11.05
CA ALA A 73 -7.69 47.47 -10.04
C ALA A 73 -7.13 46.03 -10.12
N ARG A 74 -7.97 45.02 -10.38
CA ARG A 74 -7.54 43.62 -10.58
C ARG A 74 -6.68 43.48 -11.83
N ALA A 75 -7.06 44.10 -12.94
CA ALA A 75 -6.27 44.11 -14.18
C ALA A 75 -4.90 44.76 -13.98
N ALA A 76 -4.84 45.87 -13.20
CA ALA A 76 -3.57 46.53 -12.87
C ALA A 76 -2.66 45.62 -12.04
N ARG A 77 -3.20 44.93 -11.04
CA ARG A 77 -2.39 43.97 -10.23
C ARG A 77 -1.93 42.75 -11.04
N LYS A 78 -2.78 42.25 -11.95
CA LYS A 78 -2.37 41.17 -12.87
C LYS A 78 -1.22 41.61 -13.79
N ARG A 79 -1.24 42.87 -14.30
CA ARG A 79 -0.12 43.41 -15.06
C ARG A 79 1.15 43.52 -14.22
N LEU A 80 1.03 44.04 -12.99
CA LEU A 80 2.16 44.10 -12.05
C LEU A 80 2.75 42.71 -11.77
N ALA A 81 1.90 41.71 -11.58
CA ALA A 81 2.34 40.33 -11.36
C ALA A 81 3.04 39.74 -12.60
N ALA A 82 2.57 40.07 -13.81
CA ALA A 82 3.22 39.64 -15.06
C ALA A 82 4.59 40.32 -15.25
N GLU A 83 4.72 41.61 -14.93
CA GLU A 83 5.99 42.35 -14.93
C GLU A 83 6.96 41.76 -13.89
N LEU A 84 6.45 41.46 -12.70
CA LEU A 84 7.23 40.82 -11.64
C LEU A 84 7.72 39.44 -12.06
N ALA A 85 6.85 38.62 -12.64
CA ALA A 85 7.22 37.32 -13.17
C ALA A 85 8.37 37.44 -14.20
N GLY A 86 8.20 38.32 -15.20
CA GLY A 86 9.23 38.55 -16.23
C GLY A 86 10.56 39.02 -15.66
N SER A 87 10.55 39.91 -14.66
CA SER A 87 11.79 40.43 -14.04
C SER A 87 12.57 39.38 -13.22
N HIS A 88 11.90 38.29 -12.81
CA HIS A 88 12.50 37.19 -12.05
C HIS A 88 12.63 35.88 -12.85
N GLY A 89 12.50 35.91 -14.20
CA GLY A 89 12.60 34.73 -15.04
C GLY A 89 11.45 33.71 -14.85
N LEU A 90 10.30 34.21 -14.40
CA LEU A 90 9.10 33.43 -14.17
C LEU A 90 8.03 33.78 -15.22
N LYS A 91 7.06 32.89 -15.38
CA LYS A 91 5.86 33.06 -16.19
C LYS A 91 4.64 33.06 -15.27
N LEU A 92 3.79 34.06 -15.38
CA LEU A 92 2.50 34.09 -14.67
C LEU A 92 1.56 33.02 -15.26
N VAL A 93 1.09 32.12 -14.41
CA VAL A 93 0.20 31.00 -14.79
C VAL A 93 -1.22 31.29 -14.33
N HIS A 94 -1.42 31.61 -13.04
CA HIS A 94 -2.72 31.88 -12.46
C HIS A 94 -2.74 33.11 -11.55
N ALA A 95 -3.94 33.67 -11.36
CA ALA A 95 -4.17 34.82 -10.49
C ALA A 95 -5.58 34.76 -9.91
N TRP A 96 -5.71 34.86 -8.58
CA TRP A 96 -7.00 35.01 -7.92
C TRP A 96 -6.90 35.83 -6.62
N PRO A 97 -7.94 36.59 -6.28
CA PRO A 97 -7.96 37.34 -5.05
C PRO A 97 -8.28 36.45 -3.84
N MET A 98 -7.65 36.76 -2.71
CA MET A 98 -7.94 36.15 -1.40
C MET A 98 -8.36 37.26 -0.40
N PRO A 99 -9.55 37.80 -0.52
CA PRO A 99 -9.97 38.94 0.31
C PRO A 99 -10.03 38.62 1.80
N ALA A 100 -10.27 37.35 2.15
CA ALA A 100 -10.32 36.93 3.55
C ALA A 100 -9.00 37.20 4.32
N ILE A 101 -7.87 37.24 3.62
CA ILE A 101 -6.55 37.52 4.19
C ILE A 101 -5.90 38.76 3.59
N GLY A 102 -6.66 39.53 2.80
CA GLY A 102 -6.26 40.82 2.26
C GLY A 102 -5.15 40.77 1.21
N VAL A 103 -5.05 39.68 0.42
CA VAL A 103 -4.03 39.51 -0.61
C VAL A 103 -4.62 39.08 -1.96
N ASP A 104 -3.89 39.36 -3.04
CA ASP A 104 -4.01 38.67 -4.31
C ASP A 104 -2.94 37.62 -4.40
N CYS A 105 -3.31 36.40 -4.79
CA CYS A 105 -2.42 35.27 -4.99
C CYS A 105 -2.16 35.05 -6.49
N PHE A 106 -0.89 34.85 -6.83
CA PHE A 106 -0.44 34.57 -8.18
C PHE A 106 0.40 33.31 -8.19
N VAL A 107 0.11 32.38 -9.12
CA VAL A 107 0.98 31.24 -9.41
C VAL A 107 1.92 31.65 -10.53
N MET A 108 3.20 31.54 -10.30
CA MET A 108 4.24 31.77 -11.27
C MET A 108 5.08 30.50 -11.45
N GLU A 109 5.49 30.23 -12.67
CA GLU A 109 6.26 29.05 -13.04
C GLU A 109 7.65 29.46 -13.54
N GLU A 110 8.69 28.71 -13.17
CA GLU A 110 10.04 28.93 -13.62
C GLU A 110 10.17 28.57 -15.10
N ALA A 111 10.61 29.52 -15.92
CA ALA A 111 10.61 29.40 -17.38
C ALA A 111 11.86 28.72 -17.95
N GLY A 112 12.99 28.75 -17.23
CA GLY A 112 14.33 28.42 -17.73
C GLY A 112 14.93 27.11 -17.18
N GLY A 113 14.20 26.31 -16.37
CA GLY A 113 14.73 25.08 -15.76
C GLY A 113 15.68 25.31 -14.58
N GLY A 114 15.72 26.54 -14.04
CA GLY A 114 16.50 26.87 -12.84
C GLY A 114 15.85 26.41 -11.53
N PRO A 115 16.61 26.42 -10.43
CA PRO A 115 16.07 26.05 -9.11
C PRO A 115 15.11 27.13 -8.61
N VAL A 116 13.92 26.71 -8.17
CA VAL A 116 12.82 27.54 -7.63
C VAL A 116 13.29 28.39 -6.44
N GLU A 117 14.23 27.88 -5.65
CA GLU A 117 14.80 28.55 -4.49
C GLU A 117 15.47 29.89 -4.85
N ARG A 118 16.08 29.98 -6.02
CA ARG A 118 16.70 31.24 -6.50
C ARG A 118 15.64 32.28 -6.79
N ALA A 119 14.55 31.90 -7.44
CA ALA A 119 13.42 32.79 -7.73
C ALA A 119 12.76 33.25 -6.42
N LEU A 120 12.55 32.34 -5.46
CA LEU A 120 11.99 32.66 -4.14
C LEU A 120 12.90 33.66 -3.38
N ALA A 121 14.21 33.44 -3.35
CA ALA A 121 15.15 34.35 -2.70
C ALA A 121 15.17 35.75 -3.35
N ALA A 122 14.94 35.84 -4.65
CA ALA A 122 14.84 37.11 -5.37
C ALA A 122 13.49 37.81 -5.08
N LEU A 123 12.39 37.08 -5.12
CA LEU A 123 11.05 37.57 -4.81
C LEU A 123 10.92 38.07 -3.36
N ALA A 124 11.58 37.41 -2.41
CA ALA A 124 11.57 37.81 -1.00
C ALA A 124 12.23 39.18 -0.74
N ARG A 125 13.04 39.67 -1.70
CA ARG A 125 13.71 41.00 -1.61
C ARG A 125 12.94 42.08 -2.36
N ASP A 126 11.92 41.73 -3.14
CA ASP A 126 11.12 42.67 -3.91
C ASP A 126 10.09 43.35 -3.00
N PRO A 127 10.12 44.68 -2.82
CA PRO A 127 9.22 45.40 -1.92
C PRO A 127 7.74 45.31 -2.32
N ARG A 128 7.45 44.93 -3.55
CA ARG A 128 6.08 44.73 -4.08
C ARG A 128 5.48 43.43 -3.58
N VAL A 129 6.32 42.44 -3.20
CA VAL A 129 5.90 41.11 -2.75
C VAL A 129 5.68 41.13 -1.24
N LEU A 130 4.52 40.68 -0.81
CA LEU A 130 4.23 40.54 0.61
C LEU A 130 4.93 39.28 1.19
N TRP A 131 4.79 38.14 0.50
CA TRP A 131 5.60 36.94 0.67
C TRP A 131 5.51 36.07 -0.59
N ALA A 132 6.45 35.17 -0.75
CA ALA A 132 6.45 34.12 -1.78
C ALA A 132 6.81 32.78 -1.14
N GLN A 133 6.24 31.69 -1.67
CA GLN A 133 6.49 30.33 -1.21
C GLN A 133 6.38 29.34 -2.38
N PRO A 134 6.98 28.15 -2.29
CA PRO A 134 6.74 27.11 -3.28
C PRO A 134 5.29 26.64 -3.23
N VAL A 135 4.78 26.13 -4.37
CA VAL A 135 3.53 25.35 -4.35
C VAL A 135 3.82 24.02 -3.68
N SER A 136 3.23 23.79 -2.52
CA SER A 136 3.37 22.54 -1.79
C SER A 136 2.27 21.57 -2.20
N LEU A 137 2.65 20.31 -2.43
CA LEU A 137 1.69 19.22 -2.57
C LEU A 137 1.24 18.77 -1.18
N TYR A 138 -0.07 18.66 -1.03
CA TYR A 138 -0.69 18.01 0.11
C TYR A 138 -1.32 16.73 -0.43
N GLU A 139 -0.83 15.59 0.04
CA GLU A 139 -1.49 14.33 -0.21
C GLU A 139 -2.70 14.24 0.72
N GLY A 140 -3.86 13.86 0.17
CA GLY A 140 -4.99 13.45 0.99
C GLY A 140 -4.46 12.41 1.96
N MET A 141 -4.88 12.46 3.24
CA MET A 141 -4.68 11.31 4.13
C MET A 141 -5.56 10.21 3.55
N ASP A 142 -4.95 9.46 2.65
CA ASP A 142 -5.58 8.38 1.92
C ASP A 142 -6.24 7.48 2.96
N ALA A 143 -7.47 7.10 2.70
CA ALA A 143 -8.14 6.03 3.42
C ALA A 143 -7.48 4.69 3.04
N GLY A 144 -6.17 4.62 3.18
CA GLY A 144 -5.41 3.40 3.18
C GLY A 144 -5.86 2.54 4.35
N ASP A 145 -5.53 1.29 4.33
CA ASP A 145 -5.94 0.34 5.36
C ASP A 145 -5.59 0.88 6.76
N PRO A 146 -6.57 1.07 7.67
CA PRO A 146 -6.36 1.80 8.92
C PRO A 146 -5.26 1.23 9.81
N LEU A 147 -5.05 -0.09 9.77
CA LEU A 147 -4.04 -0.78 10.56
C LEU A 147 -2.68 -0.87 9.85
N TYR A 148 -2.54 -0.37 8.61
CA TYR A 148 -1.28 -0.44 7.86
C TYR A 148 -0.09 0.15 8.62
N ARG A 149 -0.28 1.30 9.29
CA ARG A 149 0.79 2.00 10.02
C ARG A 149 1.33 1.21 11.22
N VAL A 150 0.53 0.32 11.79
CA VAL A 150 0.93 -0.52 12.92
C VAL A 150 1.37 -1.92 12.49
N GLN A 151 1.26 -2.27 11.20
CA GLN A 151 1.81 -3.51 10.66
C GLN A 151 3.35 -3.47 10.66
N PRO A 152 4.03 -4.44 11.31
CA PRO A 152 5.50 -4.51 11.26
C PRO A 152 6.03 -4.59 9.82
N ALA A 153 5.40 -5.39 8.95
CA ALA A 153 5.80 -5.47 7.54
C ALA A 153 5.56 -4.15 6.79
N GLY A 154 4.52 -3.39 7.11
CA GLY A 154 4.26 -2.05 6.55
C GLY A 154 5.43 -1.11 6.83
N ARG A 155 5.90 -1.10 8.07
CA ARG A 155 6.98 -0.25 8.55
C ARG A 155 8.36 -0.76 8.14
N ASP A 156 8.65 -2.05 8.41
CA ASP A 156 10.00 -2.60 8.32
C ASP A 156 10.34 -3.05 6.89
N TRP A 157 9.33 -3.51 6.12
CA TRP A 157 9.46 -3.96 4.74
C TRP A 157 8.99 -2.94 3.71
N GLN A 158 8.37 -1.83 4.16
CA GLN A 158 7.83 -0.81 3.26
C GLN A 158 6.86 -1.40 2.21
N LEU A 159 5.84 -2.14 2.66
CA LEU A 159 4.93 -2.89 1.78
C LEU A 159 4.41 -2.07 0.60
N ALA A 160 4.08 -0.80 0.79
CA ALA A 160 3.63 0.06 -0.30
C ALA A 160 4.67 0.19 -1.43
N ALA A 161 5.96 0.18 -1.08
CA ALA A 161 7.04 0.17 -2.06
C ALA A 161 7.16 -1.19 -2.75
N LEU A 162 7.05 -2.29 -2.00
CA LEU A 162 7.05 -3.63 -2.57
C LEU A 162 5.88 -3.83 -3.54
N HIS A 163 4.68 -3.34 -3.18
CA HIS A 163 3.47 -3.46 -4.01
C HIS A 163 3.56 -2.70 -5.34
N ARG A 164 4.38 -1.64 -5.43
CA ARG A 164 4.65 -1.00 -6.73
C ARG A 164 5.44 -1.91 -7.69
N ALA A 165 6.25 -2.82 -7.15
CA ALA A 165 7.05 -3.73 -7.95
C ALA A 165 6.34 -5.07 -8.21
N SER A 166 5.62 -5.59 -7.22
CA SER A 166 4.92 -6.89 -7.30
C SER A 166 3.82 -6.95 -6.25
N THR A 167 2.72 -7.61 -6.58
CA THR A 167 1.56 -7.81 -5.70
C THR A 167 1.22 -9.28 -5.48
N GLY A 168 2.03 -10.20 -6.04
CA GLY A 168 1.80 -11.65 -6.02
C GLY A 168 0.75 -12.11 -7.05
N ARG A 169 0.46 -11.28 -8.05
CA ARG A 169 -0.57 -11.55 -9.06
C ARG A 169 -0.33 -12.86 -9.80
N LYS A 170 -1.40 -13.65 -9.92
CA LYS A 170 -1.40 -14.99 -10.55
C LYS A 170 -0.59 -16.04 -9.79
N VAL A 171 -0.07 -15.76 -8.61
CA VAL A 171 0.61 -16.76 -7.78
C VAL A 171 -0.40 -17.42 -6.85
N ALA A 172 -0.49 -18.74 -6.89
CA ALA A 172 -1.34 -19.50 -5.99
C ALA A 172 -0.55 -19.87 -4.71
N VAL A 173 -1.10 -19.47 -3.55
CA VAL A 173 -0.55 -19.80 -2.22
C VAL A 173 -1.55 -20.70 -1.50
N ALA A 174 -1.15 -21.94 -1.24
CA ALA A 174 -1.94 -22.85 -0.42
C ALA A 174 -1.69 -22.58 1.06
N VAL A 175 -2.73 -22.17 1.76
CA VAL A 175 -2.77 -22.02 3.22
C VAL A 175 -3.36 -23.31 3.78
N ILE A 176 -2.48 -24.22 4.26
CA ILE A 176 -2.87 -25.48 4.88
C ILE A 176 -2.89 -25.27 6.40
N ASP A 177 -4.08 -25.03 6.93
CA ASP A 177 -4.26 -24.51 8.28
C ASP A 177 -5.65 -24.90 8.85
N SER A 178 -6.11 -24.21 9.89
CA SER A 178 -7.50 -24.21 10.31
C SER A 178 -8.39 -23.41 9.33
N GLY A 179 -9.69 -23.30 9.60
CA GLY A 179 -10.64 -22.68 8.67
C GLY A 179 -10.37 -21.20 8.44
N VAL A 180 -10.40 -20.78 7.18
CA VAL A 180 -10.28 -19.37 6.76
C VAL A 180 -11.68 -18.78 6.63
N ASP A 181 -11.88 -17.53 7.03
CA ASP A 181 -13.11 -16.75 6.79
C ASP A 181 -13.05 -16.05 5.41
N PRO A 182 -13.62 -16.63 4.35
CA PRO A 182 -13.58 -16.02 3.01
C PRO A 182 -14.51 -14.81 2.89
N ALA A 183 -15.43 -14.63 3.84
CA ALA A 183 -16.35 -13.49 3.88
C ALA A 183 -15.77 -12.29 4.63
N HIS A 184 -14.59 -12.44 5.26
CA HIS A 184 -13.94 -11.33 5.93
C HIS A 184 -13.68 -10.17 4.94
N PRO A 185 -13.96 -8.89 5.29
CA PRO A 185 -13.83 -7.75 4.37
C PRO A 185 -12.48 -7.66 3.67
N ASP A 186 -11.39 -7.94 4.39
CA ASP A 186 -10.04 -7.96 3.82
C ASP A 186 -9.71 -9.19 2.98
N LEU A 187 -10.50 -10.27 3.09
CA LEU A 187 -10.29 -11.51 2.35
C LEU A 187 -11.32 -11.74 1.24
N ALA A 188 -12.31 -10.87 1.14
CA ALA A 188 -13.37 -10.97 0.12
C ALA A 188 -12.77 -10.99 -1.30
N GLY A 189 -12.96 -12.09 -2.03
CA GLY A 189 -12.42 -12.30 -3.36
C GLY A 189 -10.95 -12.75 -3.44
N GLN A 190 -10.26 -12.90 -2.30
CA GLN A 190 -8.87 -13.38 -2.24
C GLN A 190 -8.77 -14.91 -2.25
N VAL A 191 -9.76 -15.58 -1.66
CA VAL A 191 -9.84 -17.04 -1.61
C VAL A 191 -10.38 -17.56 -2.93
N ALA A 192 -9.48 -18.10 -3.76
CA ALA A 192 -9.83 -18.64 -5.07
C ALA A 192 -10.37 -20.09 -4.99
N LEU A 193 -10.00 -20.81 -3.93
CA LEU A 193 -10.43 -22.18 -3.69
C LEU A 193 -10.46 -22.44 -2.19
N HIS A 194 -11.51 -23.09 -1.72
CA HIS A 194 -11.72 -23.42 -0.33
C HIS A 194 -12.14 -24.88 -0.19
N GLU A 195 -11.40 -25.66 0.62
CA GLU A 195 -11.66 -27.09 0.80
C GLU A 195 -11.44 -27.54 2.23
N ASN A 196 -12.33 -28.38 2.75
CA ASN A 196 -12.27 -28.91 4.11
C ASN A 196 -11.88 -30.39 4.13
N PHE A 197 -10.75 -30.71 4.76
CA PHE A 197 -10.25 -32.08 4.92
C PHE A 197 -10.48 -32.64 6.32
N VAL A 198 -11.12 -31.90 7.22
CA VAL A 198 -11.45 -32.37 8.57
C VAL A 198 -12.77 -33.11 8.51
N ASP A 199 -12.68 -34.43 8.40
CA ASP A 199 -13.86 -35.29 8.22
C ASP A 199 -14.85 -35.19 9.38
N GLY A 200 -16.14 -35.17 9.06
CA GLY A 200 -17.24 -35.10 10.04
C GLY A 200 -17.36 -33.77 10.80
N ALA A 201 -16.50 -32.79 10.52
CA ALA A 201 -16.60 -31.45 11.08
C ALA A 201 -17.21 -30.47 10.06
N PRO A 202 -18.07 -29.53 10.50
CA PRO A 202 -18.53 -28.46 9.63
C PRO A 202 -17.35 -27.61 9.18
N ASP A 203 -17.46 -27.07 8.00
CA ASP A 203 -16.52 -26.07 7.50
C ASP A 203 -16.83 -24.72 8.16
N VAL A 204 -15.94 -24.27 9.04
CA VAL A 204 -16.15 -23.07 9.86
C VAL A 204 -14.93 -22.16 9.81
N PRO A 205 -15.14 -20.85 9.82
CA PRO A 205 -14.05 -19.90 10.00
C PRO A 205 -13.41 -20.06 11.38
N GLU A 206 -12.08 -20.11 11.41
CA GLU A 206 -11.28 -20.27 12.62
C GLU A 206 -10.19 -19.18 12.67
N ALA A 207 -9.70 -18.85 13.86
CA ALA A 207 -8.90 -17.66 14.07
C ALA A 207 -7.50 -17.76 13.41
N HIS A 208 -6.82 -18.90 13.57
CA HIS A 208 -5.44 -19.04 13.13
C HIS A 208 -5.33 -19.05 11.60
N GLY A 209 -6.12 -19.86 10.89
CA GLY A 209 -6.11 -19.90 9.42
C GLY A 209 -6.54 -18.58 8.81
N THR A 210 -7.56 -17.90 9.39
CA THR A 210 -7.98 -16.57 8.94
C THR A 210 -6.86 -15.54 9.12
N ALA A 211 -6.16 -15.58 10.25
CA ALA A 211 -5.04 -14.69 10.54
C ALA A 211 -3.86 -14.90 9.55
N VAL A 212 -3.49 -16.14 9.30
CA VAL A 212 -2.45 -16.51 8.34
C VAL A 212 -2.81 -16.04 6.93
N ALA A 213 -4.04 -16.29 6.49
CA ALA A 213 -4.54 -15.86 5.19
C ALA A 213 -4.50 -14.32 5.03
N GLY A 214 -4.90 -13.58 6.08
CA GLY A 214 -4.86 -12.12 6.11
C GLY A 214 -3.45 -11.57 5.95
N ILE A 215 -2.47 -12.08 6.67
CA ILE A 215 -1.06 -11.67 6.54
C ILE A 215 -0.55 -11.90 5.13
N ILE A 216 -0.89 -13.05 4.51
CA ILE A 216 -0.43 -13.36 3.16
C ILE A 216 -1.08 -12.44 2.14
N ALA A 217 -2.41 -12.30 2.13
CA ALA A 217 -3.12 -11.76 0.98
C ALA A 217 -4.34 -10.90 1.32
N ALA A 218 -4.42 -10.25 2.48
CA ALA A 218 -5.45 -9.25 2.70
C ALA A 218 -5.40 -8.19 1.59
N ARG A 219 -6.58 -7.70 1.17
CA ARG A 219 -6.70 -6.67 0.13
C ARG A 219 -6.05 -5.38 0.60
N ALA A 220 -5.09 -4.88 -0.16
CA ALA A 220 -4.47 -3.59 0.12
C ALA A 220 -5.28 -2.43 -0.47
N GLY A 221 -5.37 -1.32 0.26
CA GLY A 221 -6.01 -0.08 -0.22
C GLY A 221 -7.53 -0.17 -0.33
N ASN A 222 -8.18 -1.04 0.43
CA ASN A 222 -9.64 -1.19 0.44
C ASN A 222 -10.34 -0.32 1.51
N GLY A 223 -9.56 0.45 2.28
CA GLY A 223 -10.05 1.36 3.33
C GLY A 223 -10.44 0.67 4.64
N VAL A 224 -10.17 -0.62 4.80
CA VAL A 224 -10.42 -1.36 6.04
C VAL A 224 -9.20 -2.19 6.44
N GLY A 225 -9.05 -2.47 7.72
CA GLY A 225 -8.10 -3.39 8.30
C GLY A 225 -6.64 -3.23 7.88
N ILE A 226 -6.10 -4.22 7.19
CA ILE A 226 -4.67 -4.42 6.91
C ILE A 226 -4.38 -4.58 5.42
N ALA A 227 -3.10 -4.39 5.04
CA ALA A 227 -2.58 -4.82 3.74
C ALA A 227 -1.85 -6.17 3.87
N GLY A 228 -2.22 -7.16 3.09
CA GLY A 228 -1.47 -8.40 2.95
C GLY A 228 -0.12 -8.18 2.27
N VAL A 229 0.83 -9.08 2.50
CA VAL A 229 2.16 -8.99 1.85
C VAL A 229 2.05 -9.15 0.34
N ALA A 230 1.17 -10.04 -0.13
CA ALA A 230 0.91 -10.31 -1.54
C ALA A 230 -0.60 -10.15 -1.85
N PRO A 231 -1.11 -8.90 -1.93
CA PRO A 231 -2.54 -8.61 -1.92
C PRO A 231 -3.28 -9.03 -3.21
N GLN A 232 -2.59 -9.52 -4.22
CA GLN A 232 -3.19 -10.10 -5.44
C GLN A 232 -2.83 -11.57 -5.65
N ALA A 233 -2.23 -12.22 -4.64
CA ALA A 233 -2.05 -13.66 -4.65
C ALA A 233 -3.41 -14.37 -4.55
N ARG A 234 -3.50 -15.55 -5.18
CA ARG A 234 -4.69 -16.41 -5.11
C ARG A 234 -4.55 -17.37 -3.95
N LEU A 235 -5.38 -17.26 -2.94
CA LEU A 235 -5.36 -18.19 -1.81
C LEU A 235 -6.11 -19.48 -2.15
N LEU A 236 -5.47 -20.62 -1.85
CA LEU A 236 -6.10 -21.93 -1.73
C LEU A 236 -6.21 -22.18 -0.23
N ALA A 237 -7.39 -21.94 0.34
CA ALA A 237 -7.68 -22.15 1.76
C ALA A 237 -8.02 -23.63 2.01
N LEU A 238 -7.08 -24.38 2.55
CA LEU A 238 -7.16 -25.83 2.71
C LEU A 238 -7.22 -26.17 4.19
N ARG A 239 -8.45 -26.32 4.72
CA ARG A 239 -8.69 -26.64 6.11
C ARG A 239 -8.27 -28.08 6.43
N ALA A 240 -7.12 -28.24 7.07
CA ALA A 240 -6.57 -29.52 7.50
C ALA A 240 -6.41 -29.61 9.01
N CYS A 241 -6.60 -28.49 9.68
CA CYS A 241 -6.49 -28.34 11.12
C CYS A 241 -7.81 -27.84 11.72
N TRP A 242 -7.93 -27.89 13.04
CA TRP A 242 -9.11 -27.41 13.74
C TRP A 242 -8.73 -26.76 15.06
N GLU A 243 -9.56 -25.84 15.48
CA GLU A 243 -9.45 -25.16 16.76
C GLU A 243 -10.50 -25.69 17.76
N ARG A 244 -10.14 -25.69 19.02
CA ARG A 244 -11.05 -25.93 20.15
C ARG A 244 -10.88 -24.81 21.15
N PRO A 245 -11.95 -24.35 21.80
CA PRO A 245 -11.85 -23.30 22.81
C PRO A 245 -10.79 -23.62 23.88
N GLY A 246 -9.85 -22.70 24.09
CA GLY A 246 -8.79 -22.85 25.09
C GLY A 246 -7.69 -23.87 24.77
N ALA A 247 -7.66 -24.41 23.56
CA ALA A 247 -6.64 -25.35 23.12
C ALA A 247 -5.87 -24.82 21.89
N PRO A 248 -4.60 -25.23 21.70
CA PRO A 248 -3.87 -24.88 20.48
C PRO A 248 -4.51 -25.54 19.25
N VAL A 249 -4.27 -24.96 18.08
CA VAL A 249 -4.65 -25.54 16.78
C VAL A 249 -4.06 -26.96 16.66
N ARG A 250 -4.85 -27.88 16.16
CA ARG A 250 -4.46 -29.28 15.97
C ARG A 250 -4.69 -29.73 14.54
N CYS A 251 -3.79 -30.54 14.03
CA CYS A 251 -3.87 -31.23 12.76
C CYS A 251 -3.46 -32.69 12.97
N ASN A 252 -3.70 -33.54 12.01
CA ASN A 252 -3.13 -34.90 11.98
C ASN A 252 -2.54 -35.24 10.61
N SER A 253 -1.75 -36.28 10.53
CA SER A 253 -1.06 -36.70 9.29
C SER A 253 -2.03 -36.98 8.14
N PHE A 254 -3.23 -37.48 8.43
CA PHE A 254 -4.22 -37.82 7.42
C PHE A 254 -4.81 -36.58 6.77
N THR A 255 -5.29 -35.60 7.56
CA THR A 255 -5.87 -34.36 7.04
C THR A 255 -4.80 -33.51 6.33
N LEU A 256 -3.59 -33.40 6.90
CA LEU A 256 -2.46 -32.72 6.30
C LEU A 256 -2.03 -33.36 4.98
N GLY A 257 -1.92 -34.70 4.97
CA GLY A 257 -1.57 -35.44 3.75
C GLY A 257 -2.54 -35.21 2.61
N ARG A 258 -3.84 -35.21 2.89
CA ARG A 258 -4.89 -34.90 1.91
C ARG A 258 -4.78 -33.48 1.38
N ALA A 259 -4.59 -32.51 2.27
CA ALA A 259 -4.47 -31.09 1.91
C ALA A 259 -3.22 -30.79 1.09
N ILE A 260 -2.06 -31.36 1.47
CA ILE A 260 -0.82 -31.21 0.69
C ILE A 260 -1.01 -31.84 -0.70
N ASN A 261 -1.52 -33.08 -0.78
CA ASN A 261 -1.76 -33.72 -2.05
C ASN A 261 -2.72 -32.89 -2.93
N TYR A 262 -3.76 -32.31 -2.33
CA TYR A 262 -4.69 -31.44 -3.05
C TYR A 262 -4.00 -30.18 -3.58
N ALA A 263 -3.14 -29.52 -2.78
CA ALA A 263 -2.36 -28.37 -3.22
C ALA A 263 -1.45 -28.69 -4.43
N LEU A 264 -0.84 -29.90 -4.44
CA LEU A 264 0.00 -30.39 -5.54
C LEU A 264 -0.80 -30.60 -6.84
N MET A 265 -2.09 -30.87 -6.75
CA MET A 265 -2.99 -31.11 -7.89
C MET A 265 -3.71 -29.85 -8.37
N HIS A 266 -3.62 -28.73 -7.65
CA HIS A 266 -4.34 -27.47 -7.91
C HIS A 266 -3.41 -26.28 -8.09
N ASP A 267 -2.27 -26.51 -8.76
CA ASP A 267 -1.34 -25.48 -9.23
C ASP A 267 -0.80 -24.53 -8.12
N ALA A 268 -0.71 -25.02 -6.87
CA ALA A 268 -0.06 -24.25 -5.83
C ALA A 268 1.41 -23.96 -6.24
N LYS A 269 1.83 -22.73 -6.13
CA LYS A 269 3.24 -22.33 -6.30
C LYS A 269 3.98 -22.29 -4.97
N ILE A 270 3.24 -21.99 -3.90
CA ILE A 270 3.74 -21.91 -2.54
C ILE A 270 2.76 -22.64 -1.62
N ILE A 271 3.29 -23.42 -0.70
CA ILE A 271 2.54 -24.03 0.40
C ILE A 271 3.01 -23.42 1.71
N ASN A 272 2.08 -22.84 2.47
CA ASN A 272 2.31 -22.35 3.83
C ASN A 272 1.84 -23.39 4.84
N LEU A 273 2.76 -23.80 5.74
CA LEU A 273 2.52 -24.72 6.84
C LEU A 273 2.88 -24.03 8.17
N SER A 274 1.92 -23.30 8.73
CA SER A 274 2.05 -22.57 10.00
C SER A 274 1.85 -23.49 11.20
N LEU A 275 2.53 -24.63 11.22
CA LEU A 275 2.38 -25.73 12.20
C LEU A 275 3.71 -26.44 12.49
N SER A 276 3.75 -27.19 13.56
CA SER A 276 4.89 -28.05 13.92
C SER A 276 4.42 -29.36 14.54
N GLY A 277 5.15 -30.44 14.26
CA GLY A 277 4.89 -31.76 14.77
C GLY A 277 6.12 -32.68 14.78
N PRO A 278 5.93 -33.97 15.07
CA PRO A 278 6.98 -34.96 14.91
C PRO A 278 7.28 -35.26 13.45
N PRO A 279 8.44 -35.84 13.12
CA PRO A 279 8.71 -36.36 11.78
C PRO A 279 7.63 -37.35 11.31
N ASP A 280 7.17 -37.21 10.07
CA ASP A 280 6.12 -38.02 9.49
C ASP A 280 6.51 -38.46 8.07
N ARG A 281 6.58 -39.76 7.83
CA ARG A 281 7.04 -40.33 6.54
C ARG A 281 6.13 -40.00 5.36
N LEU A 282 4.80 -39.98 5.58
CA LEU A 282 3.83 -39.63 4.53
C LEU A 282 3.99 -38.17 4.13
N LEU A 283 4.01 -37.29 5.12
CA LEU A 283 4.13 -35.87 4.88
C LEU A 283 5.50 -35.55 4.28
N GLN A 284 6.60 -36.18 4.72
CA GLN A 284 7.91 -36.03 4.11
C GLN A 284 7.88 -36.35 2.60
N ALA A 285 7.31 -37.50 2.21
CA ALA A 285 7.20 -37.90 0.82
C ALA A 285 6.39 -36.90 -0.02
N LEU A 286 5.34 -36.31 0.55
CA LEU A 286 4.52 -35.28 -0.10
C LEU A 286 5.27 -33.96 -0.25
N LEU A 287 6.08 -33.56 0.75
CA LEU A 287 6.93 -32.37 0.68
C LEU A 287 8.03 -32.56 -0.37
N ASP A 288 8.68 -33.73 -0.44
CA ASP A 288 9.63 -34.06 -1.49
C ASP A 288 9.00 -33.95 -2.88
N ALA A 289 7.78 -34.48 -3.04
CA ALA A 289 7.03 -34.39 -4.29
C ALA A 289 6.63 -32.93 -4.64
N ALA A 290 6.32 -32.09 -3.66
CA ALA A 290 6.05 -30.67 -3.86
C ALA A 290 7.31 -29.94 -4.39
N LEU A 291 8.42 -30.13 -3.71
CA LEU A 291 9.70 -29.53 -4.09
C LEU A 291 10.18 -29.96 -5.47
N ALA A 292 10.04 -31.25 -5.79
CA ALA A 292 10.36 -31.81 -7.11
C ALA A 292 9.51 -31.21 -8.24
N ARG A 293 8.26 -30.79 -7.93
CA ARG A 293 7.37 -30.08 -8.86
C ARG A 293 7.59 -28.58 -8.93
N GLY A 294 8.60 -28.05 -8.23
CA GLY A 294 8.89 -26.64 -8.20
C GLY A 294 7.96 -25.81 -7.30
N ILE A 295 7.27 -26.46 -6.36
CA ILE A 295 6.40 -25.82 -5.37
C ILE A 295 7.26 -25.54 -4.12
N ALA A 296 7.32 -24.29 -3.72
CA ALA A 296 8.05 -23.91 -2.51
C ALA A 296 7.18 -24.19 -1.26
N VAL A 297 7.83 -24.68 -0.22
CA VAL A 297 7.18 -24.96 1.07
C VAL A 297 7.79 -24.07 2.13
N VAL A 298 6.95 -23.31 2.83
CA VAL A 298 7.32 -22.45 3.96
C VAL A 298 6.76 -23.06 5.23
N GLY A 299 7.61 -23.28 6.23
CA GLY A 299 7.24 -23.91 7.50
C GLY A 299 7.61 -23.07 8.71
N ALA A 300 6.69 -22.96 9.67
CA ALA A 300 6.92 -22.28 10.94
C ALA A 300 7.85 -23.12 11.85
N LEU A 301 8.88 -22.47 12.40
CA LEU A 301 9.78 -23.08 13.35
C LEU A 301 9.13 -23.16 14.75
N ASP A 302 9.22 -24.31 15.40
CA ASP A 302 8.85 -24.47 16.82
C ASP A 302 10.05 -24.12 17.70
N PRO A 303 10.03 -23.01 18.44
CA PRO A 303 11.16 -22.57 19.26
C PRO A 303 11.46 -23.50 20.46
N ARG A 304 10.54 -24.43 20.77
CA ARG A 304 10.71 -25.42 21.87
C ARG A 304 11.49 -26.64 21.41
N ARG A 305 11.77 -26.79 20.12
CA ARG A 305 12.47 -27.94 19.53
C ARG A 305 13.81 -27.50 18.95
N LEU A 306 14.86 -28.20 19.30
CA LEU A 306 16.24 -27.91 18.83
C LEU A 306 16.39 -28.05 17.31
N ASP A 307 15.62 -28.95 16.70
CA ASP A 307 15.57 -29.19 15.25
C ASP A 307 14.57 -28.24 14.52
N GLY A 308 13.87 -27.40 15.25
CA GLY A 308 12.81 -26.52 14.73
C GLY A 308 11.47 -27.20 14.50
N GLY A 309 11.39 -28.53 14.66
CA GLY A 309 10.19 -29.34 14.46
C GLY A 309 9.85 -29.54 12.97
N PHE A 310 9.20 -30.65 12.66
CA PHE A 310 8.71 -30.92 11.31
C PHE A 310 7.40 -30.09 11.05
N PRO A 311 7.23 -29.45 9.88
CA PRO A 311 8.01 -29.59 8.64
C PRO A 311 9.22 -28.65 8.52
N ALA A 312 9.44 -27.69 9.43
CA ALA A 312 10.55 -26.74 9.33
C ALA A 312 11.93 -27.43 9.35
N SER A 313 12.06 -28.60 9.99
CA SER A 313 13.30 -29.41 10.00
C SER A 313 13.57 -30.14 8.67
N HIS A 314 12.64 -30.15 7.72
CA HIS A 314 12.84 -30.78 6.42
C HIS A 314 13.82 -29.96 5.57
N PRO A 315 14.88 -30.57 4.97
CA PRO A 315 15.95 -29.82 4.29
C PRO A 315 15.54 -28.91 3.16
N GLY A 316 14.43 -29.23 2.46
CA GLY A 316 13.90 -28.45 1.36
C GLY A 316 12.91 -27.35 1.76
N VAL A 317 12.43 -27.36 3.00
CA VAL A 317 11.46 -26.40 3.52
C VAL A 317 12.17 -25.10 3.90
N ILE A 318 11.53 -23.97 3.63
CA ILE A 318 11.95 -22.66 4.08
C ILE A 318 11.49 -22.50 5.53
N ALA A 319 12.39 -22.79 6.48
CA ALA A 319 12.11 -22.66 7.91
C ALA A 319 12.08 -21.19 8.32
N VAL A 320 11.04 -20.78 9.07
CA VAL A 320 10.84 -19.40 9.47
C VAL A 320 10.60 -19.30 10.97
N ALA A 321 11.37 -18.44 11.63
CA ALA A 321 11.21 -18.04 13.01
C ALA A 321 10.72 -16.60 13.11
N GLN A 322 10.06 -16.28 14.23
CA GLN A 322 9.74 -14.92 14.59
C GLN A 322 11.01 -14.07 14.78
N ALA A 323 11.08 -12.90 14.16
CA ALA A 323 12.15 -11.92 14.41
C ALA A 323 12.12 -11.43 15.86
N GLY A 324 13.30 -11.17 16.43
CA GLY A 324 13.42 -10.74 17.82
C GLY A 324 13.26 -11.87 18.86
N SER A 325 12.94 -13.11 18.45
CA SER A 325 12.92 -14.25 19.36
C SER A 325 14.35 -14.62 19.78
N ALA A 326 14.56 -14.77 21.10
CA ALA A 326 15.82 -15.25 21.66
C ALA A 326 16.06 -16.76 21.46
N ALA A 327 15.07 -17.50 20.96
CA ALA A 327 15.17 -18.94 20.77
C ALA A 327 16.27 -19.26 19.72
N ALA A 328 17.09 -20.26 20.04
CA ALA A 328 18.03 -20.82 19.10
C ALA A 328 17.29 -21.38 17.89
N ALA A 329 17.83 -21.14 16.70
CA ALA A 329 17.26 -21.64 15.47
C ALA A 329 18.34 -22.35 14.65
N PRO A 330 18.00 -23.44 13.93
CA PRO A 330 18.93 -24.12 13.03
C PRO A 330 19.48 -23.14 11.98
N ALA A 331 20.69 -23.41 11.49
CA ALA A 331 21.32 -22.63 10.43
C ALA A 331 20.42 -22.59 9.19
N GLY A 332 20.35 -21.41 8.54
CA GLY A 332 19.49 -21.21 7.37
C GLY A 332 18.02 -20.92 7.69
N THR A 333 17.65 -20.81 8.98
CA THR A 333 16.32 -20.34 9.39
C THR A 333 16.18 -18.85 9.08
N LEU A 334 15.13 -18.49 8.35
CA LEU A 334 14.79 -17.10 8.08
C LEU A 334 14.06 -16.47 9.28
N ARG A 335 14.18 -15.17 9.44
CA ARG A 335 13.48 -14.42 10.47
C ARG A 335 12.61 -13.34 9.82
N ALA A 336 11.34 -13.30 10.22
CA ALA A 336 10.36 -12.35 9.69
C ALA A 336 9.46 -11.81 10.81
N PRO A 337 8.72 -10.72 10.58
CA PRO A 337 7.78 -10.17 11.55
C PRO A 337 6.80 -11.24 12.04
N GLY A 338 6.67 -11.36 13.35
CA GLY A 338 5.80 -12.37 13.97
C GLY A 338 5.37 -12.01 15.39
N ALA A 339 5.70 -10.80 15.87
CA ALA A 339 5.25 -10.28 17.16
C ALA A 339 4.25 -9.15 16.95
N ASP A 340 3.17 -9.17 17.70
CA ASP A 340 2.12 -8.14 17.72
C ASP A 340 1.66 -7.74 16.31
N VAL A 341 1.44 -8.75 15.47
CA VAL A 341 1.05 -8.58 14.07
C VAL A 341 -0.46 -8.36 14.00
N PRO A 342 -0.93 -7.18 13.55
CA PRO A 342 -2.33 -6.97 13.27
C PRO A 342 -2.76 -7.80 12.06
N THR A 343 -3.88 -8.52 12.19
CA THR A 343 -4.38 -9.39 11.13
C THR A 343 -5.88 -9.64 11.25
N CYS A 344 -6.44 -10.33 10.23
CA CYS A 344 -7.84 -10.72 10.16
C CYS A 344 -8.21 -11.78 11.22
N LEU A 345 -9.38 -11.66 11.79
CA LEU A 345 -10.02 -12.65 12.64
C LEU A 345 -11.45 -12.91 12.17
N PRO A 346 -12.01 -14.12 12.36
CA PRO A 346 -13.35 -14.43 11.89
C PRO A 346 -14.42 -13.42 12.31
N GLY A 347 -15.41 -13.19 11.45
CA GLY A 347 -16.54 -12.30 11.71
C GLY A 347 -16.20 -10.82 11.57
N ALA A 348 -15.45 -10.46 10.54
CA ALA A 348 -15.07 -9.06 10.21
C ALA A 348 -14.38 -8.34 11.37
N ARG A 349 -13.51 -9.02 12.07
CA ARG A 349 -12.69 -8.49 13.16
C ARG A 349 -11.22 -8.50 12.82
N TRP A 350 -10.47 -7.66 13.50
CA TRP A 350 -9.02 -7.64 13.46
C TRP A 350 -8.45 -7.78 14.86
N GLY A 351 -7.26 -8.34 14.98
CA GLY A 351 -6.58 -8.50 16.25
C GLY A 351 -5.09 -8.62 16.09
N LEU A 352 -4.38 -8.64 17.22
CA LEU A 352 -2.94 -8.83 17.28
C LEU A 352 -2.62 -10.31 17.55
N VAL A 353 -1.64 -10.82 16.81
CA VAL A 353 -1.17 -12.20 16.92
C VAL A 353 0.35 -12.27 17.03
N THR A 354 0.86 -13.30 17.71
CA THR A 354 2.29 -13.49 17.92
C THR A 354 2.68 -14.95 17.74
N GLY A 355 3.75 -15.21 16.97
CA GLY A 355 4.30 -16.55 16.75
C GLY A 355 5.03 -16.72 15.41
N SER A 356 5.82 -17.79 15.32
CA SER A 356 6.50 -18.19 14.08
C SER A 356 5.53 -18.53 12.94
N SER A 357 4.29 -18.94 13.26
CA SER A 357 3.22 -19.15 12.28
C SER A 357 2.97 -17.90 11.42
N TYR A 358 2.94 -16.74 12.06
CA TYR A 358 2.68 -15.45 11.41
C TYR A 358 3.92 -14.91 10.70
N ALA A 359 5.11 -15.22 11.20
CA ALA A 359 6.36 -14.99 10.49
C ALA A 359 6.44 -15.82 9.19
N ALA A 360 6.03 -17.08 9.23
CA ALA A 360 5.95 -17.95 8.05
C ALA A 360 4.95 -17.40 7.01
N ALA A 361 3.82 -16.86 7.46
CA ALA A 361 2.85 -16.20 6.59
C ALA A 361 3.45 -14.99 5.84
N HIS A 362 4.23 -14.14 6.53
CA HIS A 362 4.95 -13.03 5.91
C HIS A 362 5.92 -13.51 4.82
N VAL A 363 6.69 -14.57 5.12
CA VAL A 363 7.63 -15.14 4.14
C VAL A 363 6.90 -15.78 2.96
N SER A 364 5.76 -16.42 3.19
CA SER A 364 4.93 -16.97 2.11
C SER A 364 4.41 -15.88 1.17
N GLY A 365 3.99 -14.73 1.72
CA GLY A 365 3.64 -13.56 0.93
C GLY A 365 4.83 -12.99 0.14
N LEU A 366 5.99 -12.82 0.78
CA LEU A 366 7.20 -12.34 0.09
C LEU A 366 7.66 -13.31 -1.00
N ALA A 367 7.54 -14.61 -0.77
CA ALA A 367 7.78 -15.65 -1.77
C ALA A 367 6.83 -15.51 -2.97
N ALA A 368 5.58 -15.13 -2.74
CA ALA A 368 4.62 -14.88 -3.81
C ALA A 368 4.99 -13.64 -4.64
N LEU A 369 5.46 -12.56 -4.01
CA LEU A 369 5.99 -11.40 -4.74
C LEU A 369 7.17 -11.78 -5.65
N LEU A 370 8.11 -12.57 -5.13
CA LEU A 370 9.26 -13.05 -5.92
C LEU A 370 8.84 -13.97 -7.07
N ALA A 371 7.87 -14.86 -6.83
CA ALA A 371 7.38 -15.78 -7.86
C ALA A 371 6.64 -15.06 -8.98
N GLU A 372 5.96 -13.93 -8.73
CA GLU A 372 5.40 -13.08 -9.77
C GLU A 372 6.50 -12.48 -10.66
N LEU A 373 7.56 -11.93 -10.05
CA LEU A 373 8.68 -11.33 -10.80
C LEU A 373 9.53 -12.37 -11.53
N ARG A 374 9.59 -13.58 -11.02
CA ARG A 374 10.41 -14.68 -11.53
C ARG A 374 9.60 -15.99 -11.58
N PRO A 375 8.68 -16.15 -12.54
CA PRO A 375 7.78 -17.32 -12.58
C PRO A 375 8.48 -18.68 -12.62
N ALA A 376 9.69 -18.73 -13.20
CA ALA A 376 10.51 -19.94 -13.28
C ALA A 376 11.42 -20.16 -12.04
N ILE A 377 11.29 -19.35 -10.98
CA ILE A 377 12.11 -19.48 -9.77
C ILE A 377 11.86 -20.85 -9.12
N THR A 378 12.94 -21.58 -8.85
CA THR A 378 12.86 -22.87 -8.15
C THR A 378 12.79 -22.68 -6.63
N PRO A 379 12.28 -23.67 -5.86
CA PRO A 379 12.26 -23.60 -4.40
C PRO A 379 13.63 -23.33 -3.78
N ALA A 380 14.67 -23.94 -4.31
CA ALA A 380 16.05 -23.75 -3.84
C ALA A 380 16.54 -22.30 -4.09
N GLN A 381 16.29 -21.77 -5.29
CA GLN A 381 16.63 -20.38 -5.62
C GLN A 381 15.83 -19.39 -4.79
N LEU A 382 14.54 -19.67 -4.56
CA LEU A 382 13.69 -18.82 -3.74
C LEU A 382 14.21 -18.78 -2.30
N ARG A 383 14.55 -19.93 -1.70
CA ARG A 383 15.16 -20.01 -0.38
C ARG A 383 16.48 -19.24 -0.30
N SER A 384 17.38 -19.42 -1.28
CA SER A 384 18.65 -18.70 -1.34
C SER A 384 18.44 -17.20 -1.37
N ARG A 385 17.56 -16.69 -2.27
CA ARG A 385 17.32 -15.25 -2.40
C ARG A 385 16.67 -14.62 -1.18
N LEU A 386 15.78 -15.34 -0.50
CA LEU A 386 15.18 -14.89 0.75
C LEU A 386 16.20 -14.85 1.91
N GLY A 387 17.22 -15.70 1.88
CA GLY A 387 18.29 -15.80 2.88
C GLY A 387 19.53 -14.95 2.60
N GLU A 388 19.60 -14.28 1.44
CA GLU A 388 20.73 -13.39 1.12
C GLU A 388 20.70 -12.16 2.04
N GLU A 389 21.59 -12.12 3.03
CA GLU A 389 21.81 -10.94 3.87
C GLU A 389 22.42 -9.80 3.06
N GLU A 390 22.11 -8.55 3.41
CA GLU A 390 22.79 -7.36 2.87
C GLU A 390 24.26 -7.37 3.27
N GLY A 391 25.13 -7.88 2.39
CA GLY A 391 26.57 -8.03 2.64
C GLY A 391 27.36 -6.73 2.74
N GLU A 392 26.80 -5.57 2.40
CA GLU A 392 27.58 -4.34 2.24
C GLU A 392 27.11 -3.10 3.03
N GLN A 393 25.93 -3.12 3.65
CA GLN A 393 25.45 -1.99 4.47
C GLN A 393 25.68 -2.16 5.97
N ARG A 394 26.40 -3.18 6.38
CA ARG A 394 26.66 -3.48 7.79
C ARG A 394 27.58 -2.46 8.50
N THR A 395 28.30 -1.62 7.75
CA THR A 395 29.40 -0.82 8.34
C THR A 395 29.00 0.55 8.87
N VAL A 396 27.85 1.13 8.48
CA VAL A 396 27.50 2.52 8.88
C VAL A 396 26.21 2.63 9.70
N ARG A 397 25.32 1.63 9.66
CA ARG A 397 24.02 1.68 10.34
C ARG A 397 23.94 0.93 11.66
N THR A 398 25.01 0.23 12.07
CA THR A 398 25.02 -0.71 13.20
C THR A 398 25.23 -0.03 14.57
N LEU A 399 25.47 1.28 14.65
CA LEU A 399 25.76 1.94 15.93
C LEU A 399 24.59 2.70 16.56
N ALA A 400 23.44 2.86 15.91
CA ALA A 400 22.43 3.76 16.43
C ALA A 400 21.04 3.17 16.72
N LEU A 401 20.64 2.06 16.13
CA LEU A 401 19.28 1.51 16.34
C LEU A 401 19.28 0.01 16.08
N GLN A 402 19.01 -0.83 17.05
CA GLN A 402 18.54 -2.20 16.86
C GLN A 402 19.24 -3.31 17.67
N ALA A 403 18.98 -3.32 18.94
CA ALA A 403 19.17 -4.54 19.74
C ALA A 403 18.08 -5.62 19.44
N GLY A 404 17.10 -5.34 18.57
CA GLY A 404 15.94 -6.22 18.33
C GLY A 404 15.73 -6.77 16.91
N GLN A 405 16.51 -6.34 15.90
CA GLN A 405 16.28 -6.73 14.50
C GLN A 405 17.42 -7.51 13.83
N ALA A 406 18.39 -7.99 14.58
CA ALA A 406 19.47 -8.80 14.02
C ALA A 406 18.90 -10.07 13.35
N GLY A 407 19.13 -10.23 12.04
CA GLY A 407 18.76 -11.41 11.26
C GLY A 407 17.37 -11.39 10.60
N SER A 408 16.67 -10.26 10.55
CA SER A 408 15.41 -10.16 9.80
C SER A 408 15.65 -10.01 8.29
N ILE A 409 14.74 -10.58 7.48
CA ILE A 409 14.80 -10.49 6.01
C ILE A 409 14.69 -9.02 5.56
N GLY A 410 15.64 -8.58 4.73
CA GLY A 410 15.58 -7.30 4.02
C GLY A 410 14.71 -7.39 2.77
N ALA A 411 13.38 -7.33 2.93
CA ALA A 411 12.43 -7.54 1.84
C ALA A 411 12.64 -6.57 0.66
N CYS A 412 13.00 -5.32 0.93
CA CYS A 412 13.32 -4.32 -0.10
C CYS A 412 14.51 -4.74 -0.97
N ALA A 413 15.58 -5.20 -0.36
CA ALA A 413 16.77 -5.67 -1.08
C ALA A 413 16.49 -6.93 -1.87
N VAL A 414 15.77 -7.88 -1.26
CA VAL A 414 15.36 -9.13 -1.91
C VAL A 414 14.55 -8.86 -3.16
N LEU A 415 13.53 -8.01 -3.07
CA LEU A 415 12.67 -7.70 -4.20
C LEU A 415 13.36 -6.83 -5.25
N GLY A 416 14.18 -5.85 -4.83
CA GLY A 416 14.97 -5.00 -5.71
C GLY A 416 15.92 -5.79 -6.60
N ARG A 417 16.64 -6.76 -6.02
CA ARG A 417 17.48 -7.69 -6.80
C ARG A 417 16.67 -8.54 -7.79
N ALA A 418 15.48 -8.96 -7.40
CA ALA A 418 14.62 -9.74 -8.28
C ALA A 418 14.02 -8.89 -9.41
N ALA A 419 13.65 -7.65 -9.14
CA ALA A 419 13.12 -6.71 -10.13
C ALA A 419 14.22 -6.14 -11.04
N GLY A 420 15.50 -6.20 -10.63
CA GLY A 420 16.61 -5.52 -11.32
C GLY A 420 16.50 -3.99 -11.23
N ALA A 421 15.81 -3.48 -10.22
CA ALA A 421 15.55 -2.06 -10.02
C ALA A 421 15.48 -1.72 -8.54
N CYS A 422 15.69 -0.46 -8.20
CA CYS A 422 15.45 0.03 -6.85
C CYS A 422 13.95 0.02 -6.54
N VAL A 423 13.54 -0.72 -5.51
CA VAL A 423 12.12 -0.90 -5.12
C VAL A 423 11.73 0.02 -3.97
N CYS A 424 12.63 0.20 -3.00
CA CYS A 424 12.41 1.08 -1.86
C CYS A 424 13.26 2.36 -2.00
N GLN A 425 13.22 3.28 -1.04
CA GLN A 425 13.96 4.54 -1.11
C GLN A 425 15.46 4.30 -1.43
N CYS A 426 15.85 4.63 -2.65
CA CYS A 426 17.24 4.62 -3.06
C CYS A 426 17.84 5.94 -2.64
N ILE A 427 18.73 5.93 -1.65
CA ILE A 427 19.60 7.06 -1.39
C ILE A 427 20.56 7.12 -2.58
N PRO A 428 20.61 8.21 -3.37
CA PRO A 428 21.63 8.34 -4.40
C PRO A 428 22.99 8.24 -3.70
N THR A 429 23.79 7.25 -4.06
CA THR A 429 25.21 7.22 -3.70
C THR A 429 25.81 8.48 -4.27
N ALA A 430 26.23 9.41 -3.41
CA ALA A 430 27.04 10.55 -3.82
C ALA A 430 28.22 9.99 -4.61
N ALA A 431 28.28 10.34 -5.90
CA ALA A 431 29.42 10.03 -6.72
C ALA A 431 30.65 10.66 -6.04
N THR A 432 31.55 9.81 -5.57
CA THR A 432 32.85 10.24 -5.07
C THR A 432 33.60 10.76 -6.29
N THR A 433 33.52 12.07 -6.51
CA THR A 433 34.45 12.75 -7.42
C THR A 433 35.81 12.68 -6.75
N ALA A 434 36.63 11.76 -7.23
CA ALA A 434 38.05 11.77 -6.96
C ALA A 434 38.61 13.02 -7.62
N GLU A 435 38.80 14.09 -6.85
CA GLU A 435 39.66 15.19 -7.25
C GLU A 435 41.10 14.68 -7.30
N HIS A 436 41.57 14.48 -8.50
CA HIS A 436 43.00 14.52 -8.78
C HIS A 436 43.42 15.96 -8.74
N SER A 437 44.15 16.36 -7.73
CA SER A 437 44.96 17.58 -7.73
C SER A 437 46.36 17.26 -8.24
N PRO A 438 46.97 18.15 -9.02
CA PRO A 438 48.31 17.99 -9.64
C PRO A 438 49.45 18.04 -8.62
#